data_df21f55a9e5f78b953c6007b4b3ce6a8
#
_entry.id   df21f55a9e5f78b953c6007b4b3ce6a8
#
_cell.length_a   1.000
_cell.length_b   1.000
_cell.length_c   1.000
_cell.angle_alpha   90.00
_cell.angle_beta   90.00
_cell.angle_gamma   90.00
#
_symmetry.space_group_name_H-M   'P 1'
#
loop_
_entity.id
_entity.type
_entity.pdbx_description
1 polymer ?
#
loop_
_entity_poly.entity_id
_entity_poly.type
_entity_poly.pdbx_seq_one_letter_code
_entity_poly.pdbx_strand_id
1 'polypeptide(L)'
;MAKMKLIVLMSGGIDSPVAAWQMINLDCKIILVHFHNYTTNDTSVKEKIVKLTEVLSKYQPKLKLYLVPFKDVQTEIIKFIPSKLRMIITRRMMLRIASKILEKEKADALVTGDNLAQVASQTLENLNVIHKATSHPILTPLLGENKSDIIKIARNIGTYELSILPYSDCCSFLIDKHPETKAKIEQITDVEKNLRVENLVEKALKNSEIKIV
;
A
#
# COMPACT_ATOMS: atom_id res chain seq x y z
N MET A 1 20.62 9.93 -17.55
CA MET A 1 20.33 9.75 -16.12
C MET A 1 19.92 8.31 -15.88
N ALA A 2 20.31 7.70 -14.73
CA ALA A 2 19.79 6.38 -14.34
C ALA A 2 18.28 6.51 -14.12
N LYS A 3 17.48 5.48 -14.56
CA LYS A 3 16.05 5.46 -14.31
C LYS A 3 15.78 5.37 -12.81
N MET A 4 14.90 6.22 -12.29
CA MET A 4 14.45 6.12 -10.89
C MET A 4 13.78 4.77 -10.66
N LYS A 5 14.08 4.14 -9.52
CA LYS A 5 13.50 2.88 -9.09
C LYS A 5 12.57 3.12 -7.92
N LEU A 6 11.31 2.70 -8.02
CA LEU A 6 10.27 3.04 -7.07
C LEU A 6 9.60 1.79 -6.51
N ILE A 7 9.23 1.84 -5.24
CA ILE A 7 8.41 0.82 -4.58
C ILE A 7 6.97 1.32 -4.51
N VAL A 8 6.07 0.64 -5.19
CA VAL A 8 4.65 1.03 -5.26
C VAL A 8 3.82 0.13 -4.35
N LEU A 9 3.11 0.73 -3.40
CA LEU A 9 2.15 0.02 -2.56
C LEU A 9 0.90 -0.26 -3.39
N MET A 10 0.71 -1.54 -3.74
CA MET A 10 -0.35 -2.01 -4.64
C MET A 10 -1.52 -2.58 -3.82
N SER A 11 -2.67 -1.93 -3.87
CA SER A 11 -3.94 -2.48 -3.39
C SER A 11 -4.71 -3.15 -4.53
N GLY A 12 -5.80 -3.84 -4.21
CA GLY A 12 -6.72 -4.37 -5.24
C GLY A 12 -7.72 -3.33 -5.76
N GLY A 13 -7.65 -2.07 -5.33
CA GLY A 13 -8.54 -0.98 -5.75
C GLY A 13 -8.09 -0.30 -7.04
N ILE A 14 -8.85 0.73 -7.46
CA ILE A 14 -8.67 1.43 -8.73
C ILE A 14 -7.40 2.30 -8.73
N ASP A 15 -7.10 2.96 -7.61
CA ASP A 15 -6.13 4.06 -7.55
C ASP A 15 -4.67 3.57 -7.65
N SER A 16 -4.30 2.52 -6.91
CA SER A 16 -2.90 2.07 -6.86
C SER A 16 -2.35 1.55 -8.20
N PRO A 17 -3.13 0.83 -9.06
CA PRO A 17 -2.68 0.48 -10.40
C PRO A 17 -2.47 1.70 -11.31
N VAL A 18 -3.32 2.72 -11.17
CA VAL A 18 -3.18 3.98 -11.93
C VAL A 18 -1.93 4.73 -11.47
N ALA A 19 -1.70 4.84 -10.16
CA ALA A 19 -0.48 5.43 -9.62
C ALA A 19 0.78 4.70 -10.13
N ALA A 20 0.76 3.36 -10.15
CA ALA A 20 1.84 2.54 -10.68
C ALA A 20 2.10 2.84 -12.17
N TRP A 21 1.04 2.85 -12.98
CA TRP A 21 1.15 3.14 -14.41
C TRP A 21 1.68 4.54 -14.68
N GLN A 22 1.24 5.57 -13.94
CA GLN A 22 1.76 6.93 -14.08
C GLN A 22 3.28 6.98 -13.87
N MET A 23 3.81 6.24 -12.89
CA MET A 23 5.26 6.18 -12.66
C MET A 23 5.99 5.47 -13.79
N ILE A 24 5.42 4.39 -14.34
CA ILE A 24 5.98 3.71 -15.52
C ILE A 24 6.01 4.68 -16.71
N ASN A 25 4.94 5.43 -16.93
CA ASN A 25 4.82 6.39 -18.04
C ASN A 25 5.80 7.57 -17.92
N LEU A 26 6.28 7.86 -16.69
CA LEU A 26 7.37 8.81 -16.43
C LEU A 26 8.76 8.15 -16.52
N ASP A 27 8.87 7.00 -17.19
CA ASP A 27 10.10 6.23 -17.39
C ASP A 27 10.77 5.76 -16.08
N CYS A 28 10.01 5.61 -15.00
CA CYS A 28 10.48 5.02 -13.75
C CYS A 28 10.42 3.49 -13.81
N LYS A 29 11.37 2.82 -13.15
CA LYS A 29 11.30 1.38 -12.92
C LYS A 29 10.57 1.13 -11.61
N ILE A 30 9.47 0.38 -11.63
CA ILE A 30 8.69 0.10 -10.44
C ILE A 30 8.83 -1.35 -9.96
N ILE A 31 8.65 -1.53 -8.66
CA ILE A 31 8.46 -2.81 -7.97
C ILE A 31 7.17 -2.68 -7.19
N LEU A 32 6.28 -3.65 -7.29
CA LEU A 32 5.00 -3.66 -6.59
C LEU A 32 5.13 -4.38 -5.25
N VAL A 33 4.44 -3.85 -4.22
CA VAL A 33 4.33 -4.47 -2.90
C VAL A 33 2.86 -4.54 -2.52
N HIS A 34 2.34 -5.76 -2.36
CA HIS A 34 0.98 -6.01 -1.92
C HIS A 34 0.96 -6.68 -0.54
N PHE A 35 0.14 -6.14 0.36
CA PHE A 35 -0.09 -6.68 1.69
C PHE A 35 -1.36 -7.52 1.72
N HIS A 36 -1.29 -8.70 2.31
CA HIS A 36 -2.41 -9.64 2.29
C HIS A 36 -2.60 -10.39 3.61
N ASN A 37 -3.82 -10.85 3.81
CA ASN A 37 -4.21 -11.73 4.91
C ASN A 37 -4.81 -13.05 4.43
N TYR A 38 -4.59 -13.42 3.15
CA TYR A 38 -5.17 -14.64 2.64
C TYR A 38 -4.62 -15.88 3.34
N THR A 39 -5.51 -16.85 3.50
CA THR A 39 -5.20 -18.19 3.98
C THR A 39 -4.91 -19.09 2.77
N THR A 40 -4.38 -20.28 3.03
CA THR A 40 -4.16 -21.29 1.98
C THR A 40 -5.42 -21.65 1.18
N ASN A 41 -6.61 -21.41 1.74
CA ASN A 41 -7.90 -21.78 1.14
C ASN A 41 -8.57 -20.65 0.34
N ASP A 42 -8.11 -19.40 0.46
CA ASP A 42 -8.65 -18.26 -0.30
C ASP A 42 -7.53 -17.55 -1.05
N THR A 43 -7.38 -17.89 -2.32
CA THR A 43 -6.38 -17.32 -3.24
C THR A 43 -6.96 -16.22 -4.14
N SER A 44 -8.24 -15.92 -4.04
CA SER A 44 -8.95 -14.99 -4.94
C SER A 44 -8.31 -13.59 -4.98
N VAL A 45 -7.90 -13.08 -3.81
CA VAL A 45 -7.18 -11.79 -3.69
C VAL A 45 -5.82 -11.87 -4.38
N LYS A 46 -5.08 -12.96 -4.16
CA LYS A 46 -3.76 -13.19 -4.79
C LYS A 46 -3.89 -13.22 -6.31
N GLU A 47 -4.88 -13.93 -6.83
CA GLU A 47 -5.14 -14.02 -8.26
C GLU A 47 -5.49 -12.66 -8.86
N LYS A 48 -6.35 -11.89 -8.19
CA LYS A 48 -6.69 -10.52 -8.61
C LYS A 48 -5.45 -9.63 -8.72
N ILE A 49 -4.58 -9.64 -7.70
CA ILE A 49 -3.35 -8.84 -7.69
C ILE A 49 -2.38 -9.28 -8.78
N VAL A 50 -2.24 -10.59 -9.01
CA VAL A 50 -1.40 -11.10 -10.10
C VAL A 50 -1.93 -10.65 -11.45
N LYS A 51 -3.24 -10.75 -11.71
CA LYS A 51 -3.87 -10.27 -12.95
C LYS A 51 -3.68 -8.76 -13.16
N LEU A 52 -3.83 -7.94 -12.11
CA LEU A 52 -3.54 -6.51 -12.19
C LEU A 52 -2.06 -6.26 -12.53
N THR A 53 -1.14 -7.06 -11.94
CA THR A 53 0.29 -6.99 -12.25
C THR A 53 0.56 -7.40 -13.69
N GLU A 54 -0.10 -8.43 -14.23
CA GLU A 54 -0.01 -8.84 -15.64
C GLU A 54 -0.44 -7.72 -16.60
N VAL A 55 -1.50 -6.98 -16.26
CA VAL A 55 -1.89 -5.82 -17.06
C VAL A 55 -0.80 -4.75 -17.05
N LEU A 56 -0.21 -4.44 -15.88
CA LEU A 56 0.86 -3.46 -15.76
C LEU A 56 2.18 -3.93 -16.41
N SER A 57 2.44 -5.24 -16.44
CA SER A 57 3.64 -5.81 -17.06
C SER A 57 3.72 -5.57 -18.57
N LYS A 58 2.59 -5.26 -19.24
CA LYS A 58 2.58 -4.81 -20.65
C LYS A 58 3.32 -3.48 -20.83
N TYR A 59 3.39 -2.66 -19.79
CA TYR A 59 4.06 -1.35 -19.81
C TYR A 59 5.48 -1.42 -19.22
N GLN A 60 5.74 -2.36 -18.30
CA GLN A 60 7.07 -2.66 -17.77
C GLN A 60 7.26 -4.18 -17.69
N PRO A 61 7.95 -4.81 -18.66
CA PRO A 61 8.22 -6.25 -18.65
C PRO A 61 9.04 -6.69 -17.42
N LYS A 62 8.83 -7.94 -16.97
CA LYS A 62 9.50 -8.52 -15.79
C LYS A 62 9.23 -7.71 -14.52
N LEU A 63 7.98 -7.34 -14.33
CA LEU A 63 7.53 -6.57 -13.17
C LEU A 63 7.63 -7.43 -11.90
N LYS A 64 8.42 -6.97 -10.93
CA LYS A 64 8.60 -7.65 -9.65
C LYS A 64 7.44 -7.30 -8.71
N LEU A 65 6.82 -8.33 -8.12
CA LEU A 65 5.74 -8.22 -7.15
C LEU A 65 6.13 -8.90 -5.84
N TYR A 66 6.15 -8.14 -4.75
CA TYR A 66 6.22 -8.65 -3.39
C TYR A 66 4.81 -8.89 -2.86
N LEU A 67 4.56 -10.11 -2.38
CA LEU A 67 3.35 -10.50 -1.67
C LEU A 67 3.71 -10.65 -0.19
N VAL A 68 3.30 -9.70 0.63
CA VAL A 68 3.71 -9.59 2.02
C VAL A 68 2.59 -10.03 2.95
N PRO A 69 2.76 -11.10 3.74
CA PRO A 69 1.75 -11.52 4.70
C PRO A 69 1.64 -10.49 5.83
N PHE A 70 0.40 -10.07 6.11
CA PHE A 70 0.13 -8.98 7.04
C PHE A 70 -0.71 -9.41 8.25
N LYS A 71 -1.15 -10.66 8.29
CA LYS A 71 -2.05 -11.20 9.33
C LYS A 71 -1.50 -11.00 10.76
N ASP A 72 -0.23 -11.29 10.98
CA ASP A 72 0.37 -11.16 12.31
C ASP A 72 0.43 -9.70 12.76
N VAL A 73 0.81 -8.79 11.85
CA VAL A 73 0.80 -7.35 12.10
C VAL A 73 -0.60 -6.87 12.45
N GLN A 74 -1.60 -7.30 11.67
CA GLN A 74 -3.00 -6.95 11.90
C GLN A 74 -3.50 -7.47 13.26
N THR A 75 -3.17 -8.70 13.62
CA THR A 75 -3.56 -9.29 14.92
C THR A 75 -3.04 -8.46 16.09
N GLU A 76 -1.77 -8.05 16.05
CA GLU A 76 -1.18 -7.22 17.08
C GLU A 76 -1.81 -5.81 17.11
N ILE A 77 -2.10 -5.22 15.94
CA ILE A 77 -2.80 -3.94 15.88
C ILE A 77 -4.19 -4.04 16.51
N ILE A 78 -4.97 -5.08 16.19
CA ILE A 78 -6.31 -5.28 16.77
C ILE A 78 -6.23 -5.41 18.29
N LYS A 79 -5.22 -6.11 18.80
CA LYS A 79 -5.04 -6.41 20.23
C LYS A 79 -4.63 -5.17 21.04
N PHE A 80 -3.75 -4.34 20.52
CA PHE A 80 -3.10 -3.30 21.32
C PHE A 80 -3.47 -1.86 20.92
N ILE A 81 -4.08 -1.65 19.76
CA ILE A 81 -4.36 -0.30 19.25
C ILE A 81 -5.86 0.01 19.34
N PRO A 82 -6.24 1.18 19.89
CA PRO A 82 -7.62 1.65 19.88
C PRO A 82 -8.21 1.65 18.47
N SER A 83 -9.46 1.20 18.33
CA SER A 83 -10.11 0.94 17.04
C SER A 83 -10.02 2.13 16.06
N LYS A 84 -10.27 3.35 16.54
CA LYS A 84 -10.22 4.58 15.73
C LYS A 84 -8.84 4.89 15.13
N LEU A 85 -7.75 4.38 15.71
CA LEU A 85 -6.37 4.63 15.26
C LEU A 85 -5.79 3.49 14.42
N ARG A 86 -6.45 2.33 14.36
CA ARG A 86 -5.93 1.11 13.73
C ARG A 86 -5.56 1.33 12.27
N MET A 87 -6.38 2.05 11.51
CA MET A 87 -6.10 2.31 10.10
C MET A 87 -4.82 3.13 9.91
N ILE A 88 -4.57 4.12 10.74
CA ILE A 88 -3.37 4.95 10.69
C ILE A 88 -2.14 4.11 11.01
N ILE A 89 -2.19 3.33 12.09
CA ILE A 89 -1.09 2.43 12.48
C ILE A 89 -0.83 1.37 11.42
N THR A 90 -1.87 0.78 10.85
CA THR A 90 -1.76 -0.18 9.73
C THR A 90 -0.98 0.41 8.56
N ARG A 91 -1.35 1.60 8.12
CA ARG A 91 -0.66 2.28 7.01
C ARG A 91 0.80 2.62 7.35
N ARG A 92 1.07 3.03 8.58
CA ARG A 92 2.44 3.26 9.06
C ARG A 92 3.27 1.98 9.05
N MET A 93 2.70 0.85 9.48
CA MET A 93 3.37 -0.46 9.41
C MET A 93 3.65 -0.88 7.96
N MET A 94 2.70 -0.68 7.06
CA MET A 94 2.90 -0.93 5.61
C MET A 94 4.05 -0.11 5.05
N LEU A 95 4.15 1.20 5.39
CA LEU A 95 5.24 2.05 4.95
C LEU A 95 6.60 1.60 5.51
N ARG A 96 6.66 1.17 6.78
CA ARG A 96 7.91 0.64 7.36
C ARG A 96 8.39 -0.63 6.66
N ILE A 97 7.48 -1.56 6.38
CA ILE A 97 7.81 -2.77 5.63
C ILE A 97 8.24 -2.43 4.21
N ALA A 98 7.50 -1.54 3.53
CA ALA A 98 7.86 -1.09 2.19
C ALA A 98 9.22 -0.35 2.16
N SER A 99 9.57 0.40 3.22
CA SER A 99 10.88 1.04 3.37
C SER A 99 12.01 0.04 3.46
N LYS A 100 11.81 -1.08 4.16
CA LYS A 100 12.82 -2.16 4.19
C LYS A 100 12.98 -2.85 2.84
N ILE A 101 11.89 -2.98 2.08
CA ILE A 101 11.96 -3.48 0.70
C ILE A 101 12.71 -2.46 -0.19
N LEU A 102 12.44 -1.16 -0.01
CA LEU A 102 13.14 -0.08 -0.72
C LEU A 102 14.66 -0.16 -0.49
N GLU A 103 15.09 -0.29 0.77
CA GLU A 103 16.51 -0.44 1.14
C GLU A 103 17.12 -1.69 0.47
N LYS A 104 16.45 -2.85 0.57
CA LYS A 104 16.88 -4.12 -0.04
C LYS A 104 17.00 -4.02 -1.56
N GLU A 105 16.06 -3.39 -2.21
CA GLU A 105 16.00 -3.24 -3.67
C GLU A 105 16.83 -2.04 -4.17
N LYS A 106 17.40 -1.23 -3.28
CA LYS A 106 18.11 0.02 -3.59
C LYS A 106 17.22 0.92 -4.47
N ALA A 107 15.98 1.12 -4.05
CA ALA A 107 15.04 2.00 -4.72
C ALA A 107 15.11 3.41 -4.13
N ASP A 108 14.59 4.40 -4.85
CA ASP A 108 14.75 5.82 -4.56
C ASP A 108 13.61 6.38 -3.72
N ALA A 109 12.37 5.89 -3.93
CA ALA A 109 11.18 6.39 -3.25
C ALA A 109 10.08 5.32 -3.14
N LEU A 110 9.12 5.58 -2.22
CA LEU A 110 7.86 4.87 -2.12
C LEU A 110 6.80 5.58 -2.98
N VAL A 111 5.80 4.84 -3.44
CA VAL A 111 4.65 5.40 -4.16
C VAL A 111 3.37 4.84 -3.55
N THR A 112 2.39 5.71 -3.30
CA THR A 112 1.06 5.31 -2.85
C THR A 112 -0.02 5.84 -3.80
N GLY A 113 -1.15 5.13 -3.86
CA GLY A 113 -2.34 5.55 -4.61
C GLY A 113 -3.25 6.45 -3.77
N ASP A 114 -2.69 7.25 -2.86
CA ASP A 114 -3.49 8.14 -2.02
C ASP A 114 -4.12 9.26 -2.83
N ASN A 115 -5.38 9.56 -2.47
CA ASN A 115 -6.10 10.71 -2.97
C ASN A 115 -6.70 11.48 -1.79
N LEU A 116 -6.62 12.81 -1.81
CA LEU A 116 -7.00 13.63 -0.67
C LEU A 116 -8.49 13.51 -0.36
N ALA A 117 -8.81 13.32 0.92
CA ALA A 117 -10.16 13.31 1.47
C ALA A 117 -11.13 12.24 0.91
N GLN A 118 -10.67 11.20 0.22
CA GLN A 118 -11.54 10.10 -0.21
C GLN A 118 -11.99 9.20 0.94
N VAL A 119 -11.12 8.99 1.92
CA VAL A 119 -11.42 8.19 3.14
C VAL A 119 -10.76 8.84 4.35
N ALA A 120 -11.22 8.48 5.55
CA ALA A 120 -10.75 9.07 6.80
C ALA A 120 -9.22 9.03 7.00
N SER A 121 -8.53 8.01 6.50
CA SER A 121 -7.07 7.92 6.57
C SER A 121 -6.33 8.82 5.58
N GLN A 122 -7.05 9.47 4.66
CA GLN A 122 -6.49 10.32 3.60
C GLN A 122 -6.78 11.82 3.82
N THR A 123 -7.09 12.23 5.05
CA THR A 123 -7.03 13.65 5.43
C THR A 123 -5.60 14.13 5.44
N LEU A 124 -5.38 15.43 5.29
CA LEU A 124 -4.03 16.00 5.26
C LEU A 124 -3.27 15.73 6.56
N GLU A 125 -3.95 15.84 7.70
CA GLU A 125 -3.40 15.57 9.01
C GLU A 125 -2.97 14.10 9.15
N ASN A 126 -3.82 13.17 8.72
CA ASN A 126 -3.53 11.74 8.79
C ASN A 126 -2.42 11.34 7.82
N LEU A 127 -2.42 11.86 6.59
CA LEU A 127 -1.33 11.62 5.64
C LEU A 127 0.02 12.10 6.19
N ASN A 128 0.06 13.30 6.79
CA ASN A 128 1.26 13.82 7.43
C ASN A 128 1.78 12.88 8.53
N VAL A 129 0.89 12.38 9.39
CA VAL A 129 1.26 11.45 10.46
C VAL A 129 1.68 10.08 9.90
N ILE A 130 1.00 9.59 8.88
CA ILE A 130 1.31 8.32 8.22
C ILE A 130 2.70 8.40 7.55
N HIS A 131 2.98 9.45 6.82
CA HIS A 131 4.24 9.62 6.10
C HIS A 131 5.45 9.73 7.03
N LYS A 132 5.27 10.24 8.25
CA LYS A 132 6.33 10.24 9.29
C LYS A 132 6.75 8.84 9.80
N ALA A 133 6.17 7.76 9.27
CA ALA A 133 6.62 6.39 9.57
C ALA A 133 7.95 6.03 8.88
N THR A 134 8.38 6.81 7.90
CA THR A 134 9.63 6.60 7.15
C THR A 134 10.31 7.93 6.88
N SER A 135 11.63 7.89 6.66
CA SER A 135 12.43 9.03 6.18
C SER A 135 12.58 9.03 4.65
N HIS A 136 12.18 7.96 3.97
CA HIS A 136 12.25 7.89 2.51
C HIS A 136 11.19 8.77 1.86
N PRO A 137 11.47 9.36 0.69
CA PRO A 137 10.46 10.11 -0.07
C PRO A 137 9.23 9.25 -0.39
N ILE A 138 8.05 9.85 -0.30
CA ILE A 138 6.78 9.21 -0.69
C ILE A 138 6.15 10.06 -1.79
N LEU A 139 5.92 9.46 -2.93
CA LEU A 139 5.24 10.06 -4.06
C LEU A 139 3.75 9.65 -4.02
N THR A 140 2.89 10.63 -4.21
CA THR A 140 1.43 10.46 -4.21
C THR A 140 0.85 11.06 -5.49
N PRO A 141 1.05 10.38 -6.64
CA PRO A 141 0.77 10.96 -7.95
C PRO A 141 -0.72 11.32 -8.17
N LEU A 142 -1.62 10.72 -7.38
CA LEU A 142 -3.06 10.93 -7.51
C LEU A 142 -3.65 11.90 -6.48
N LEU A 143 -2.84 12.55 -5.65
CA LEU A 143 -3.30 13.26 -4.46
C LEU A 143 -4.36 14.35 -4.75
N GLY A 144 -4.24 15.03 -5.88
CA GLY A 144 -5.17 16.08 -6.31
C GLY A 144 -6.03 15.71 -7.52
N GLU A 145 -6.03 14.44 -7.95
CA GLU A 145 -6.74 13.99 -9.14
C GLU A 145 -8.23 13.75 -8.86
N ASN A 146 -9.09 14.09 -9.82
CA ASN A 146 -10.50 13.76 -9.72
C ASN A 146 -10.75 12.27 -9.90
N LYS A 147 -11.66 11.69 -9.12
CA LYS A 147 -11.99 10.26 -9.21
C LYS A 147 -12.44 9.82 -10.61
N SER A 148 -13.18 10.68 -11.31
CA SER A 148 -13.61 10.43 -12.69
C SER A 148 -12.42 10.27 -13.65
N ASP A 149 -11.36 11.05 -13.47
CA ASP A 149 -10.20 11.01 -14.36
C ASP A 149 -9.31 9.79 -14.04
N ILE A 150 -9.17 9.44 -12.76
CA ILE A 150 -8.52 8.18 -12.35
C ILE A 150 -9.26 6.98 -12.96
N ILE A 151 -10.61 6.96 -12.93
CA ILE A 151 -11.41 5.87 -13.54
C ILE A 151 -11.21 5.81 -15.06
N LYS A 152 -11.16 6.95 -15.76
CA LYS A 152 -10.86 6.98 -17.21
C LYS A 152 -9.50 6.37 -17.51
N ILE A 153 -8.47 6.74 -16.74
CA ILE A 153 -7.13 6.14 -16.88
C ILE A 153 -7.19 4.64 -16.62
N ALA A 154 -7.83 4.20 -15.53
CA ALA A 154 -7.94 2.78 -15.19
C ALA A 154 -8.61 1.96 -16.31
N ARG A 155 -9.63 2.49 -16.98
CA ARG A 155 -10.26 1.87 -18.14
C ARG A 155 -9.31 1.80 -19.34
N ASN A 156 -8.63 2.88 -19.64
CA ASN A 156 -7.70 2.96 -20.77
C ASN A 156 -6.53 1.99 -20.64
N ILE A 157 -6.00 1.80 -19.43
CA ILE A 157 -4.90 0.86 -19.18
C ILE A 157 -5.37 -0.58 -18.94
N GLY A 158 -6.68 -0.82 -18.89
CA GLY A 158 -7.28 -2.15 -18.74
C GLY A 158 -7.30 -2.71 -17.31
N THR A 159 -7.12 -1.87 -16.27
CA THR A 159 -7.14 -2.32 -14.86
C THR A 159 -8.51 -2.18 -14.21
N TYR A 160 -9.42 -1.38 -14.78
CA TYR A 160 -10.69 -1.03 -14.15
C TYR A 160 -11.55 -2.25 -13.81
N GLU A 161 -11.83 -3.12 -14.78
CA GLU A 161 -12.71 -4.28 -14.59
C GLU A 161 -12.18 -5.26 -13.53
N LEU A 162 -10.86 -5.42 -13.45
CA LEU A 162 -10.23 -6.21 -12.39
C LEU A 162 -10.34 -5.51 -11.04
N SER A 163 -10.16 -4.20 -11.01
CA SER A 163 -10.16 -3.41 -9.76
C SER A 163 -11.51 -3.40 -9.06
N ILE A 164 -12.62 -3.40 -9.81
CA ILE A 164 -13.98 -3.37 -9.24
C ILE A 164 -14.48 -4.75 -8.78
N LEU A 165 -13.79 -5.85 -9.12
CA LEU A 165 -14.16 -7.18 -8.62
C LEU A 165 -14.14 -7.19 -7.09
N PRO A 166 -15.16 -7.80 -6.44
CA PRO A 166 -15.17 -7.95 -4.99
C PRO A 166 -13.89 -8.63 -4.48
N TYR A 167 -13.33 -8.14 -3.41
CA TYR A 167 -12.21 -8.77 -2.72
C TYR A 167 -12.16 -8.33 -1.26
N SER A 168 -11.62 -9.19 -0.41
CA SER A 168 -11.40 -8.87 1.00
C SER A 168 -10.06 -8.14 1.15
N ASP A 169 -10.10 -6.82 1.31
CA ASP A 169 -8.92 -6.04 1.65
C ASP A 169 -8.46 -6.37 3.08
N CYS A 170 -7.15 -6.42 3.29
CA CYS A 170 -6.57 -6.60 4.62
C CYS A 170 -6.95 -5.46 5.60
N CYS A 171 -7.40 -4.31 5.10
CA CYS A 171 -7.79 -3.15 5.91
C CYS A 171 -9.26 -3.12 6.30
N SER A 172 -10.15 -3.87 5.63
CA SER A 172 -11.62 -3.78 5.80
C SER A 172 -12.07 -4.03 7.25
N PHE A 173 -11.44 -4.96 7.95
CA PHE A 173 -11.76 -5.31 9.34
C PHE A 173 -11.29 -4.29 10.38
N LEU A 174 -10.52 -3.29 9.97
CA LEU A 174 -9.89 -2.32 10.87
C LEU A 174 -10.65 -0.99 10.90
N ILE A 175 -11.68 -0.85 10.07
CA ILE A 175 -12.45 0.39 9.92
C ILE A 175 -13.38 0.53 11.13
N ASP A 176 -13.15 1.58 11.93
CA ASP A 176 -14.07 1.99 13.00
C ASP A 176 -15.28 2.73 12.41
N LYS A 177 -16.40 2.74 13.15
CA LYS A 177 -17.57 3.57 12.78
C LYS A 177 -17.25 5.06 12.82
N HIS A 178 -16.32 5.46 13.69
CA HIS A 178 -15.85 6.84 13.86
C HIS A 178 -14.33 6.89 13.81
N PRO A 179 -13.70 6.70 12.64
CA PRO A 179 -12.26 6.69 12.51
C PRO A 179 -11.66 8.07 12.78
N GLU A 180 -10.45 8.09 13.31
CA GLU A 180 -9.74 9.35 13.55
C GLU A 180 -9.41 10.04 12.22
N THR A 181 -9.73 11.34 12.13
CA THR A 181 -9.49 12.17 10.93
C THR A 181 -8.45 13.26 11.16
N LYS A 182 -8.06 13.52 12.42
CA LYS A 182 -7.11 14.56 12.82
C LYS A 182 -6.09 14.03 13.81
N ALA A 183 -5.45 12.91 13.46
CA ALA A 183 -4.46 12.28 14.32
C ALA A 183 -3.25 13.19 14.57
N LYS A 184 -2.74 13.17 15.79
CA LYS A 184 -1.51 13.87 16.18
C LYS A 184 -0.36 12.88 16.28
N ILE A 185 0.83 13.31 15.88
CA ILE A 185 2.01 12.42 15.84
C ILE A 185 2.37 11.90 17.24
N GLU A 186 2.22 12.72 18.28
CA GLU A 186 2.49 12.34 19.67
C GLU A 186 1.58 11.20 20.11
N GLN A 187 0.28 11.30 19.82
CA GLN A 187 -0.70 10.26 20.12
C GLN A 187 -0.37 8.95 19.40
N ILE A 188 0.01 9.05 18.13
CA ILE A 188 0.31 7.87 17.32
C ILE A 188 1.60 7.20 17.77
N THR A 189 2.65 7.96 18.04
CA THR A 189 3.91 7.41 18.53
C THR A 189 3.77 6.79 19.92
N ASP A 190 2.89 7.32 20.77
CA ASP A 190 2.65 6.76 22.09
C ASP A 190 1.95 5.39 22.02
N VAL A 191 0.89 5.27 21.22
CA VAL A 191 0.20 3.96 21.08
C VAL A 191 1.07 2.93 20.34
N GLU A 192 1.96 3.35 19.43
CA GLU A 192 2.90 2.45 18.74
C GLU A 192 3.91 1.78 19.69
N LYS A 193 4.21 2.36 20.85
CA LYS A 193 5.09 1.74 21.86
C LYS A 193 4.57 0.39 22.35
N ASN A 194 3.27 0.14 22.21
CA ASN A 194 2.64 -1.14 22.57
C ASN A 194 2.90 -2.25 21.53
N LEU A 195 3.47 -1.90 20.37
CA LEU A 195 3.79 -2.85 19.30
C LEU A 195 5.29 -3.15 19.25
N ARG A 196 5.64 -4.39 18.98
CA ARG A 196 7.03 -4.80 18.66
C ARG A 196 7.32 -4.56 17.20
N VAL A 197 7.39 -3.28 16.81
CA VAL A 197 7.41 -2.82 15.41
C VAL A 197 8.49 -3.53 14.60
N GLU A 198 9.76 -3.54 15.06
CA GLU A 198 10.90 -4.12 14.35
C GLU A 198 10.67 -5.62 14.09
N ASN A 199 10.26 -6.35 15.11
CA ASN A 199 10.01 -7.80 15.02
C ASN A 199 8.89 -8.12 14.01
N LEU A 200 7.80 -7.32 14.02
CA LEU A 200 6.68 -7.49 13.09
C LEU A 200 7.10 -7.20 11.65
N VAL A 201 7.92 -6.18 11.44
CA VAL A 201 8.47 -5.83 10.11
C VAL A 201 9.38 -6.94 9.59
N GLU A 202 10.33 -7.41 10.39
CA GLU A 202 11.25 -8.50 10.02
C GLU A 202 10.49 -9.80 9.70
N LYS A 203 9.51 -10.16 10.53
CA LYS A 203 8.69 -11.36 10.31
C LYS A 203 7.90 -11.29 9.02
N ALA A 204 7.28 -10.14 8.72
CA ALA A 204 6.53 -9.93 7.48
C ALA A 204 7.44 -10.05 6.25
N LEU A 205 8.64 -9.46 6.30
CA LEU A 205 9.62 -9.53 5.23
C LEU A 205 10.16 -10.95 5.01
N LYS A 206 10.51 -11.66 6.08
CA LYS A 206 11.01 -13.03 6.00
C LYS A 206 10.03 -13.97 5.32
N ASN A 207 8.73 -13.76 5.54
CA ASN A 207 7.66 -14.59 5.01
C ASN A 207 7.07 -14.07 3.68
N SER A 208 7.67 -13.02 3.10
CA SER A 208 7.20 -12.48 1.83
C SER A 208 7.55 -13.38 0.64
N GLU A 209 6.61 -13.53 -0.28
CA GLU A 209 6.80 -14.21 -1.58
C GLU A 209 7.15 -13.15 -2.64
N ILE A 210 8.06 -13.50 -3.56
CA ILE A 210 8.41 -12.64 -4.70
C ILE A 210 8.00 -13.35 -5.99
N LYS A 211 7.27 -12.63 -6.84
CA LYS A 211 6.93 -13.07 -8.20
C LYS A 211 7.52 -12.12 -9.23
N ILE A 212 7.89 -12.66 -10.37
CA ILE A 212 8.20 -11.90 -11.58
C ILE A 212 7.08 -12.18 -12.57
N VAL A 213 6.45 -11.13 -13.05
CA VAL A 213 5.29 -11.18 -13.95
C VAL A 213 5.66 -10.51 -15.28
#